data_4985b7a355a4b1aadb7d6aa85b8ed35c
#
_entry.id   4985b7a355a4b1aadb7d6aa85b8ed35c
#
_cell.length_a   1.000
_cell.length_b   1.000
_cell.length_c   1.000
_cell.angle_alpha   90.00
_cell.angle_beta   90.00
_cell.angle_gamma   90.00
#
_symmetry.space_group_name_H-M   'P 1'
#
loop_
_entity.id
_entity.type
_entity.pdbx_description
1 polymer ?
#
loop_
_entity_poly.entity_id
_entity_poly.type
_entity_poly.pdbx_seq_one_letter_code
_entity_poly.pdbx_strand_id
1 'polypeptide(L)'
;MNMMHKHASTFKEVNQMKAMVLKSYGETAKFEAENIDEPTVSKGHVLVRIAASSVNTVDTMIRQMGQENLPLSPDLPAVLGMDFAGTVEAVGEGVSGFAIGDEVYGCAGGLIGLQGTLTELINADTRLIARKPKTLSMHEAAALPLVGITAFEGLKRAGAAKGQKLLVHGGVGGVGHVAVQLAKHFGADVYSTVRGEDMDVVEQYGATPIDFMTESVEDYVEKHTSGAGFDVIFDSVGGANMANSFEAAALNAQIATTVALLELDLTQAHFKGLSIHVVFMLIPMLHDHGRKTHGDILSQLADIADAGHLKPLLDGSHFELSEVASAYARLTSGKAIGKIIISH
;
A
#
# COMPACT_ATOMS: atom_id res chain seq x y z
N MET A 1 -67.77 1.10 15.45
CA MET A 1 -67.13 0.24 14.42
C MET A 1 -65.77 0.83 14.15
N ASN A 2 -64.78 0.46 14.99
CA ASN A 2 -63.42 1.01 14.93
C ASN A 2 -62.55 0.14 14.04
N MET A 3 -62.16 0.63 12.88
CA MET A 3 -61.13 -0.02 12.07
C MET A 3 -59.76 0.35 12.63
N MET A 4 -59.13 -0.59 13.31
CA MET A 4 -57.71 -0.55 13.64
C MET A 4 -56.90 -0.81 12.36
N HIS A 5 -56.24 0.20 11.80
CA HIS A 5 -55.20 0.01 10.78
C HIS A 5 -53.96 -0.56 11.46
N LYS A 6 -53.71 -1.82 11.21
CA LYS A 6 -52.38 -2.45 11.52
C LYS A 6 -51.37 -1.89 10.53
N HIS A 7 -50.49 -0.99 10.99
CA HIS A 7 -49.25 -0.72 10.30
C HIS A 7 -48.35 -1.96 10.40
N ALA A 8 -48.26 -2.70 9.33
CA ALA A 8 -47.24 -3.72 9.19
C ALA A 8 -45.90 -2.96 8.92
N SER A 9 -45.07 -2.87 9.94
CA SER A 9 -43.67 -2.47 9.78
C SER A 9 -42.99 -3.60 9.02
N THR A 10 -42.71 -3.41 7.74
CA THR A 10 -41.82 -4.27 6.98
C THR A 10 -40.41 -4.02 7.48
N PHE A 11 -39.93 -4.83 8.43
CA PHE A 11 -38.51 -4.93 8.70
C PHE A 11 -37.84 -5.43 7.41
N LYS A 12 -37.05 -4.57 6.77
CA LYS A 12 -36.15 -4.99 5.70
C LYS A 12 -35.17 -5.97 6.32
N GLU A 13 -35.19 -7.25 5.91
CA GLU A 13 -34.12 -8.17 6.29
C GLU A 13 -32.81 -7.54 5.83
N VAL A 14 -31.93 -7.26 6.80
CA VAL A 14 -30.58 -6.78 6.51
C VAL A 14 -29.74 -8.03 6.25
N ASN A 15 -29.22 -8.14 5.05
CA ASN A 15 -28.29 -9.21 4.73
C ASN A 15 -27.05 -9.12 5.61
N GLN A 16 -26.44 -10.27 5.90
CA GLN A 16 -25.24 -10.38 6.72
C GLN A 16 -24.08 -10.87 5.86
N MET A 17 -22.88 -10.37 6.17
CA MET A 17 -21.64 -10.78 5.53
C MET A 17 -20.59 -11.17 6.58
N LYS A 18 -19.65 -12.05 6.22
CA LYS A 18 -18.53 -12.41 7.09
C LYS A 18 -17.50 -11.31 7.14
N ALA A 19 -16.94 -11.08 8.32
CA ALA A 19 -15.85 -10.14 8.55
C ALA A 19 -14.92 -10.64 9.65
N MET A 20 -13.66 -10.20 9.60
CA MET A 20 -12.71 -10.35 10.69
C MET A 20 -12.67 -9.04 11.48
N VAL A 21 -13.24 -9.06 12.66
CA VAL A 21 -13.49 -7.88 13.49
C VAL A 21 -12.45 -7.78 14.60
N LEU A 22 -11.91 -6.60 14.80
CA LEU A 22 -11.04 -6.26 15.93
C LEU A 22 -11.87 -5.56 17.00
N LYS A 23 -11.84 -6.08 18.26
CA LYS A 23 -12.59 -5.52 19.40
C LYS A 23 -11.74 -4.77 20.42
N SER A 24 -10.43 -4.90 20.30
CA SER A 24 -9.46 -4.20 21.15
C SER A 24 -8.18 -3.92 20.37
N TYR A 25 -7.46 -2.90 20.76
CA TYR A 25 -6.10 -2.64 20.27
C TYR A 25 -5.05 -3.26 21.20
N GLY A 26 -3.82 -3.42 20.70
CA GLY A 26 -2.67 -3.90 21.45
C GLY A 26 -2.01 -5.13 20.86
N GLU A 27 -0.85 -5.51 21.38
CA GLU A 27 -0.08 -6.66 20.88
C GLU A 27 -0.85 -7.99 20.95
N THR A 28 -1.67 -8.15 21.98
CA THR A 28 -2.48 -9.36 22.21
C THR A 28 -3.85 -9.31 21.55
N ALA A 29 -4.20 -8.22 20.88
CA ALA A 29 -5.49 -8.05 20.20
C ALA A 29 -5.70 -9.13 19.14
N LYS A 30 -6.92 -9.70 19.12
CA LYS A 30 -7.29 -10.81 18.21
C LYS A 30 -8.36 -10.36 17.25
N PHE A 31 -8.29 -10.89 16.04
CA PHE A 31 -9.39 -10.84 15.09
C PHE A 31 -10.41 -11.93 15.43
N GLU A 32 -11.69 -11.58 15.41
CA GLU A 32 -12.80 -12.49 15.63
C GLU A 32 -13.66 -12.56 14.36
N ALA A 33 -13.99 -13.78 13.94
CA ALA A 33 -14.90 -13.97 12.82
C ALA A 33 -16.33 -13.65 13.24
N GLU A 34 -16.96 -12.69 12.59
CA GLU A 34 -18.34 -12.26 12.86
C GLU A 34 -19.16 -12.15 11.58
N ASN A 35 -20.48 -12.24 11.73
CA ASN A 35 -21.41 -11.77 10.70
C ASN A 35 -21.81 -10.35 11.06
N ILE A 36 -21.57 -9.44 10.15
CA ILE A 36 -21.94 -8.03 10.27
C ILE A 36 -22.93 -7.65 9.16
N ASP A 37 -23.62 -6.54 9.32
CA ASP A 37 -24.55 -6.06 8.30
C ASP A 37 -23.82 -5.72 6.99
N GLU A 38 -24.38 -6.14 5.85
CA GLU A 38 -23.88 -5.74 4.55
C GLU A 38 -23.97 -4.21 4.41
N PRO A 39 -22.92 -3.53 3.89
CA PRO A 39 -22.96 -2.10 3.70
C PRO A 39 -23.96 -1.71 2.60
N THR A 40 -24.72 -0.66 2.86
CA THR A 40 -25.58 -0.05 1.82
C THR A 40 -24.71 0.78 0.90
N VAL A 41 -24.91 0.64 -0.42
CA VAL A 41 -24.16 1.44 -1.40
C VAL A 41 -24.50 2.91 -1.25
N SER A 42 -23.48 3.76 -1.09
CA SER A 42 -23.60 5.19 -0.88
C SER A 42 -23.49 5.97 -2.21
N LYS A 43 -23.93 7.23 -2.20
CA LYS A 43 -23.71 8.15 -3.34
C LYS A 43 -22.19 8.29 -3.61
N GLY A 44 -21.80 8.18 -4.89
CA GLY A 44 -20.39 8.24 -5.30
C GLY A 44 -19.57 7.00 -4.98
N HIS A 45 -20.20 5.92 -4.50
CA HIS A 45 -19.55 4.65 -4.12
C HIS A 45 -20.02 3.49 -4.97
N VAL A 46 -19.27 2.42 -4.96
CA VAL A 46 -19.66 1.11 -5.50
C VAL A 46 -19.57 0.05 -4.40
N LEU A 47 -20.48 -0.90 -4.41
CA LEU A 47 -20.38 -2.10 -3.58
C LEU A 47 -19.53 -3.11 -4.33
N VAL A 48 -18.46 -3.57 -3.71
CA VAL A 48 -17.52 -4.51 -4.32
C VAL A 48 -17.45 -5.77 -3.49
N ARG A 49 -17.64 -6.93 -4.15
CA ARG A 49 -17.31 -8.22 -3.57
C ARG A 49 -15.82 -8.42 -3.67
N ILE A 50 -15.16 -8.51 -2.51
CA ILE A 50 -13.72 -8.67 -2.41
C ILE A 50 -13.35 -10.11 -2.78
N ALA A 51 -12.39 -10.27 -3.66
CA ALA A 51 -11.80 -11.56 -4.02
C ALA A 51 -10.45 -11.79 -3.33
N ALA A 52 -9.72 -10.70 -3.09
CA ALA A 52 -8.45 -10.72 -2.38
C ALA A 52 -8.18 -9.38 -1.71
N SER A 53 -7.47 -9.41 -0.59
CA SER A 53 -6.89 -8.24 0.10
C SER A 53 -5.41 -8.46 0.36
N SER A 54 -4.69 -7.42 0.81
CA SER A 54 -3.28 -7.55 1.17
C SER A 54 -2.95 -6.86 2.48
N VAL A 55 -1.88 -7.35 3.14
CA VAL A 55 -1.42 -6.80 4.42
C VAL A 55 -0.36 -5.73 4.20
N ASN A 56 -0.46 -4.64 4.94
CA ASN A 56 0.49 -3.54 4.97
C ASN A 56 1.05 -3.31 6.39
N THR A 57 2.23 -2.75 6.49
CA THR A 57 2.84 -2.43 7.79
C THR A 57 1.94 -1.53 8.64
N VAL A 58 1.28 -0.56 8.01
CA VAL A 58 0.35 0.35 8.73
C VAL A 58 -0.86 -0.39 9.31
N ASP A 59 -1.35 -1.47 8.68
CA ASP A 59 -2.43 -2.29 9.23
C ASP A 59 -1.99 -2.94 10.56
N THR A 60 -0.73 -3.41 10.62
CA THR A 60 -0.19 -3.99 11.86
C THR A 60 0.04 -2.92 12.94
N MET A 61 0.47 -1.72 12.55
CA MET A 61 0.62 -0.58 13.46
C MET A 61 -0.73 -0.16 14.05
N ILE A 62 -1.79 -0.06 13.23
CA ILE A 62 -3.15 0.25 13.69
C ILE A 62 -3.59 -0.76 14.74
N ARG A 63 -3.45 -2.06 14.46
CA ARG A 63 -3.82 -3.12 15.40
C ARG A 63 -3.09 -3.02 16.74
N GLN A 64 -1.79 -2.68 16.70
CA GLN A 64 -0.95 -2.61 17.89
C GLN A 64 -1.13 -1.34 18.70
N MET A 65 -1.16 -0.18 18.02
CA MET A 65 -1.06 1.13 18.65
C MET A 65 -2.42 1.73 19.01
N GLY A 66 -3.46 1.47 18.18
CA GLY A 66 -4.78 2.05 18.37
C GLY A 66 -4.82 3.58 18.33
N GLN A 67 -5.98 4.16 18.63
CA GLN A 67 -6.22 5.61 18.50
C GLN A 67 -5.36 6.47 19.42
N GLU A 68 -5.00 5.98 20.60
CA GLU A 68 -4.18 6.72 21.55
C GLU A 68 -2.80 7.08 21.00
N ASN A 69 -2.19 6.14 20.25
CA ASN A 69 -0.82 6.28 19.75
C ASN A 69 -0.76 6.45 18.23
N LEU A 70 -1.88 6.17 17.52
CA LEU A 70 -2.00 6.29 16.09
C LEU A 70 -3.41 6.82 15.75
N PRO A 71 -3.62 8.15 15.72
CA PRO A 71 -4.96 8.77 15.60
C PRO A 71 -5.76 8.43 14.34
N LEU A 72 -5.11 7.85 13.32
CA LEU A 72 -5.77 7.38 12.10
C LEU A 72 -6.52 6.03 12.28
N SER A 73 -6.37 5.39 13.44
CA SER A 73 -7.01 4.09 13.73
C SER A 73 -8.53 4.24 13.83
N PRO A 74 -9.33 3.29 13.30
CA PRO A 74 -10.79 3.35 13.33
C PRO A 74 -11.35 3.15 14.75
N ASP A 75 -12.62 3.54 14.97
CA ASP A 75 -13.34 3.23 16.18
C ASP A 75 -13.61 1.71 16.29
N LEU A 76 -13.56 1.18 17.52
CA LEU A 76 -13.86 -0.23 17.79
C LEU A 76 -15.36 -0.45 18.07
N PRO A 77 -15.93 -1.61 17.66
CA PRO A 77 -15.32 -2.71 16.91
C PRO A 77 -15.03 -2.32 15.46
N ALA A 78 -13.91 -2.80 14.89
CA ALA A 78 -13.46 -2.38 13.57
C ALA A 78 -13.12 -3.55 12.64
N VAL A 79 -13.39 -3.36 11.35
CA VAL A 79 -12.83 -4.18 10.27
C VAL A 79 -11.61 -3.43 9.74
N LEU A 80 -10.43 -4.06 9.79
CA LEU A 80 -9.18 -3.48 9.30
C LEU A 80 -8.91 -3.87 7.83
N GLY A 81 -7.73 -3.51 7.32
CA GLY A 81 -7.27 -3.77 5.95
C GLY A 81 -7.58 -2.61 5.00
N MET A 82 -6.64 -2.29 4.14
CA MET A 82 -6.74 -1.12 3.24
C MET A 82 -6.88 -1.49 1.78
N ASP A 83 -6.11 -2.50 1.34
CA ASP A 83 -6.01 -2.92 -0.05
C ASP A 83 -6.99 -4.04 -0.39
N PHE A 84 -7.56 -3.97 -1.58
CA PHE A 84 -8.38 -5.04 -2.12
C PHE A 84 -8.35 -5.09 -3.65
N ALA A 85 -8.79 -6.23 -4.19
CA ALA A 85 -9.27 -6.41 -5.56
C ALA A 85 -10.57 -7.21 -5.51
N GLY A 86 -11.52 -6.91 -6.40
CA GLY A 86 -12.82 -7.54 -6.39
C GLY A 86 -13.69 -7.14 -7.56
N THR A 87 -14.97 -7.54 -7.50
CA THR A 87 -15.94 -7.30 -8.57
C THR A 87 -17.08 -6.40 -8.06
N VAL A 88 -17.46 -5.41 -8.85
CA VAL A 88 -18.56 -4.48 -8.54
C VAL A 88 -19.90 -5.23 -8.58
N GLU A 89 -20.65 -5.22 -7.47
CA GLU A 89 -21.99 -5.81 -7.35
C GLU A 89 -23.12 -4.78 -7.42
N ALA A 90 -22.86 -3.54 -6.96
CA ALA A 90 -23.84 -2.46 -7.06
C ALA A 90 -23.15 -1.11 -7.26
N VAL A 91 -23.88 -0.18 -7.89
CA VAL A 91 -23.38 1.15 -8.22
C VAL A 91 -24.26 2.19 -7.57
N GLY A 92 -23.68 3.10 -6.80
CA GLY A 92 -24.38 4.18 -6.11
C GLY A 92 -24.77 5.35 -7.00
N GLU A 93 -25.66 6.19 -6.50
CA GLU A 93 -26.09 7.40 -7.18
C GLU A 93 -24.89 8.31 -7.54
N GLY A 94 -24.89 8.85 -8.75
CA GLY A 94 -23.86 9.79 -9.23
C GLY A 94 -22.55 9.17 -9.66
N VAL A 95 -22.40 7.85 -9.58
CA VAL A 95 -21.21 7.15 -10.08
C VAL A 95 -21.23 7.12 -11.60
N SER A 96 -20.08 7.44 -12.20
CA SER A 96 -19.79 7.26 -13.62
C SER A 96 -18.46 6.56 -13.78
N GLY A 97 -18.30 5.77 -14.86
CA GLY A 97 -17.05 5.08 -15.15
C GLY A 97 -16.92 3.66 -14.58
N PHE A 98 -17.84 3.24 -13.70
CA PHE A 98 -17.92 1.88 -13.17
C PHE A 98 -19.32 1.27 -13.42
N ALA A 99 -19.37 -0.04 -13.64
CA ALA A 99 -20.58 -0.80 -13.85
C ALA A 99 -20.54 -2.12 -13.06
N ILE A 100 -21.72 -2.72 -12.83
CA ILE A 100 -21.81 -4.07 -12.23
C ILE A 100 -21.03 -5.05 -13.10
N GLY A 101 -20.20 -5.89 -12.47
CA GLY A 101 -19.33 -6.86 -13.12
C GLY A 101 -17.93 -6.33 -13.45
N ASP A 102 -17.66 -5.02 -13.28
CA ASP A 102 -16.31 -4.50 -13.45
C ASP A 102 -15.38 -5.06 -12.36
N GLU A 103 -14.20 -5.52 -12.78
CA GLU A 103 -13.11 -5.89 -11.88
C GLU A 103 -12.33 -4.63 -11.48
N VAL A 104 -12.24 -4.38 -10.19
CA VAL A 104 -11.63 -3.17 -9.61
C VAL A 104 -10.61 -3.52 -8.53
N TYR A 105 -9.72 -2.57 -8.25
CA TYR A 105 -8.77 -2.65 -7.15
C TYR A 105 -8.57 -1.28 -6.51
N GLY A 106 -8.16 -1.24 -5.25
CA GLY A 106 -8.00 0.03 -4.55
C GLY A 106 -7.46 -0.10 -3.14
N CYS A 107 -7.09 1.06 -2.60
CA CYS A 107 -6.77 1.28 -1.19
C CYS A 107 -7.86 2.21 -0.63
N ALA A 108 -8.90 1.63 0.03
CA ALA A 108 -10.13 2.38 0.25
C ALA A 108 -10.73 2.26 1.66
N GLY A 109 -10.06 1.60 2.60
CA GLY A 109 -10.62 1.35 3.92
C GLY A 109 -9.62 1.22 5.06
N GLY A 110 -10.08 0.70 6.21
CA GLY A 110 -9.25 0.37 7.37
C GLY A 110 -8.74 1.54 8.21
N LEU A 111 -9.29 2.73 7.99
CA LEU A 111 -8.96 3.97 8.71
C LEU A 111 -10.19 4.53 9.43
N ILE A 112 -9.96 5.56 10.26
CA ILE A 112 -11.05 6.28 10.91
C ILE A 112 -12.13 6.70 9.90
N GLY A 113 -13.38 6.31 10.17
CA GLY A 113 -14.51 6.60 9.30
C GLY A 113 -14.61 5.78 8.00
N LEU A 114 -13.68 4.85 7.74
CA LEU A 114 -13.67 4.00 6.54
C LEU A 114 -13.58 2.53 6.94
N GLN A 115 -14.62 1.74 6.63
CA GLN A 115 -14.62 0.29 6.82
C GLN A 115 -13.45 -0.34 6.06
N GLY A 116 -12.77 -1.29 6.68
CA GLY A 116 -11.66 -2.00 6.06
C GLY A 116 -12.07 -3.15 5.15
N THR A 117 -11.07 -3.82 4.61
CA THR A 117 -11.21 -4.84 3.56
C THR A 117 -11.19 -6.28 4.07
N LEU A 118 -11.04 -6.51 5.39
CA LEU A 118 -11.08 -7.86 5.98
C LEU A 118 -12.53 -8.36 6.15
N THR A 119 -13.29 -8.37 5.04
CA THR A 119 -14.71 -8.70 4.94
C THR A 119 -15.10 -9.06 3.51
N GLU A 120 -16.27 -9.69 3.30
CA GLU A 120 -16.72 -10.11 1.96
C GLU A 120 -17.07 -8.93 1.03
N LEU A 121 -17.58 -7.80 1.57
CA LEU A 121 -18.03 -6.66 0.79
C LEU A 121 -17.49 -5.34 1.33
N ILE A 122 -17.15 -4.43 0.43
CA ILE A 122 -16.76 -3.05 0.76
C ILE A 122 -17.61 -2.04 -0.04
N ASN A 123 -18.08 -0.99 0.64
CA ASN A 123 -18.67 0.20 0.01
C ASN A 123 -17.56 1.18 -0.32
N ALA A 124 -16.95 1.03 -1.50
CA ALA A 124 -15.74 1.75 -1.90
C ALA A 124 -16.04 3.10 -2.55
N ASP A 125 -15.39 4.15 -2.08
CA ASP A 125 -15.36 5.47 -2.73
C ASP A 125 -14.70 5.35 -4.12
N THR A 126 -15.43 5.71 -5.18
CA THR A 126 -14.95 5.58 -6.57
C THR A 126 -13.69 6.40 -6.86
N ARG A 127 -13.38 7.37 -6.03
CA ARG A 127 -12.17 8.19 -6.13
C ARG A 127 -10.90 7.47 -5.64
N LEU A 128 -11.06 6.38 -4.88
CA LEU A 128 -9.97 5.59 -4.28
C LEU A 128 -9.69 4.26 -4.99
N ILE A 129 -10.39 4.01 -6.10
CA ILE A 129 -10.29 2.76 -6.84
C ILE A 129 -10.05 3.01 -8.34
N ALA A 130 -9.60 1.98 -9.04
CA ALA A 130 -9.52 1.94 -10.49
C ALA A 130 -9.92 0.55 -11.02
N ARG A 131 -10.09 0.43 -12.33
CA ARG A 131 -10.21 -0.88 -13.00
C ARG A 131 -8.93 -1.67 -12.78
N LYS A 132 -9.07 -2.92 -12.41
CA LYS A 132 -7.94 -3.85 -12.23
C LYS A 132 -7.14 -3.98 -13.54
N PRO A 133 -5.79 -4.06 -13.48
CA PRO A 133 -5.01 -4.44 -14.65
C PRO A 133 -5.51 -5.74 -15.26
N LYS A 134 -5.67 -5.79 -16.58
CA LYS A 134 -6.20 -6.96 -17.28
C LYS A 134 -5.27 -8.16 -17.23
N THR A 135 -3.97 -7.89 -17.16
CA THR A 135 -2.90 -8.91 -17.15
C THR A 135 -2.68 -9.53 -15.77
N LEU A 136 -3.23 -8.93 -14.70
CA LEU A 136 -3.04 -9.40 -13.33
C LEU A 136 -4.26 -10.17 -12.81
N SER A 137 -4.02 -11.20 -12.02
CA SER A 137 -5.03 -11.89 -11.22
C SER A 137 -5.56 -10.96 -10.10
N MET A 138 -6.65 -11.36 -9.42
CA MET A 138 -7.16 -10.63 -8.24
C MET A 138 -6.13 -10.55 -7.12
N HIS A 139 -5.39 -11.62 -6.85
CA HIS A 139 -4.32 -11.66 -5.85
C HIS A 139 -3.19 -10.67 -6.19
N GLU A 140 -2.72 -10.69 -7.44
CA GLU A 140 -1.69 -9.75 -7.89
C GLU A 140 -2.18 -8.30 -7.84
N ALA A 141 -3.41 -8.05 -8.26
CA ALA A 141 -3.98 -6.70 -8.22
C ALA A 141 -4.15 -6.18 -6.79
N ALA A 142 -4.60 -7.01 -5.84
CA ALA A 142 -4.73 -6.64 -4.43
C ALA A 142 -3.39 -6.30 -3.77
N ALA A 143 -2.27 -6.76 -4.33
CA ALA A 143 -0.92 -6.47 -3.84
C ALA A 143 -0.45 -5.04 -4.10
N LEU A 144 -1.06 -4.33 -5.06
CA LEU A 144 -0.49 -3.09 -5.60
C LEU A 144 -0.97 -1.79 -4.94
N PRO A 145 -2.23 -1.62 -4.45
CA PRO A 145 -2.78 -0.29 -4.28
C PRO A 145 -1.96 0.61 -3.35
N LEU A 146 -1.83 0.30 -2.09
CA LEU A 146 -1.10 1.14 -1.13
C LEU A 146 0.37 1.33 -1.53
N VAL A 147 1.05 0.22 -1.82
CA VAL A 147 2.49 0.26 -2.12
C VAL A 147 2.77 0.92 -3.47
N GLY A 148 1.87 0.76 -4.44
CA GLY A 148 1.96 1.39 -5.75
C GLY A 148 1.75 2.89 -5.69
N ILE A 149 0.72 3.37 -4.97
CA ILE A 149 0.49 4.80 -4.75
C ILE A 149 1.70 5.40 -4.03
N THR A 150 2.19 4.75 -2.97
CA THR A 150 3.35 5.21 -2.20
C THR A 150 4.60 5.35 -3.07
N ALA A 151 4.93 4.31 -3.84
CA ALA A 151 6.10 4.32 -4.72
C ALA A 151 5.97 5.38 -5.82
N PHE A 152 4.80 5.48 -6.46
CA PHE A 152 4.54 6.45 -7.52
C PHE A 152 4.66 7.89 -7.00
N GLU A 153 4.00 8.22 -5.90
CA GLU A 153 4.08 9.55 -5.29
C GLU A 153 5.51 9.92 -4.88
N GLY A 154 6.22 9.01 -4.21
CA GLY A 154 7.57 9.27 -3.75
C GLY A 154 8.54 9.52 -4.90
N LEU A 155 8.51 8.68 -5.94
CA LEU A 155 9.34 8.85 -7.13
C LEU A 155 9.01 10.14 -7.89
N LYS A 156 7.71 10.50 -7.99
CA LYS A 156 7.30 11.76 -8.62
C LYS A 156 7.73 12.98 -7.82
N ARG A 157 7.59 12.97 -6.50
CA ARG A 157 8.04 14.07 -5.63
C ARG A 157 9.54 14.24 -5.66
N ALA A 158 10.31 13.15 -5.69
CA ALA A 158 11.76 13.17 -5.82
C ALA A 158 12.24 13.48 -7.26
N GLY A 159 11.33 13.66 -8.21
CA GLY A 159 11.66 14.01 -9.58
C GLY A 159 12.41 12.91 -10.34
N ALA A 160 12.14 11.63 -10.03
CA ALA A 160 12.75 10.50 -10.72
C ALA A 160 12.56 10.58 -12.24
N ALA A 161 13.64 10.54 -12.99
CA ALA A 161 13.66 10.77 -14.44
C ALA A 161 14.78 9.99 -15.15
N LYS A 162 14.70 9.98 -16.47
CA LYS A 162 15.68 9.32 -17.34
C LYS A 162 17.09 9.88 -17.12
N GLY A 163 18.04 8.94 -17.00
CA GLY A 163 19.46 9.22 -16.93
C GLY A 163 19.99 9.53 -15.54
N GLN A 164 19.11 9.58 -14.51
CA GLN A 164 19.53 9.71 -13.13
C GLN A 164 19.95 8.36 -12.56
N LYS A 165 20.97 8.35 -11.70
CA LYS A 165 21.30 7.21 -10.86
C LYS A 165 20.37 7.22 -9.64
N LEU A 166 19.52 6.21 -9.54
CA LEU A 166 18.49 6.12 -8.52
C LEU A 166 18.71 4.88 -7.63
N LEU A 167 18.84 5.11 -6.33
CA LEU A 167 18.96 4.05 -5.32
C LEU A 167 17.61 3.79 -4.64
N VAL A 168 17.19 2.53 -4.60
CA VAL A 168 16.02 2.09 -3.81
C VAL A 168 16.51 1.26 -2.63
N HIS A 169 16.27 1.68 -1.42
CA HIS A 169 16.51 0.86 -0.24
C HIS A 169 15.36 -0.13 -0.02
N GLY A 170 15.71 -1.42 0.11
CA GLY A 170 14.75 -2.49 0.38
C GLY A 170 13.97 -2.99 -0.85
N GLY A 171 14.68 -3.26 -1.95
CA GLY A 171 14.12 -3.57 -3.27
C GLY A 171 13.22 -4.80 -3.40
N VAL A 172 13.17 -5.69 -2.42
CA VAL A 172 12.25 -6.83 -2.37
C VAL A 172 11.14 -6.67 -1.32
N GLY A 173 11.10 -5.52 -0.64
CA GLY A 173 10.02 -5.18 0.28
C GLY A 173 8.73 -4.80 -0.44
N GLY A 174 7.63 -4.64 0.34
CA GLY A 174 6.31 -4.32 -0.21
C GLY A 174 6.29 -3.07 -1.10
N VAL A 175 6.90 -1.95 -0.66
CA VAL A 175 6.99 -0.71 -1.46
C VAL A 175 8.18 -0.76 -2.41
N GLY A 176 9.31 -1.30 -1.95
CA GLY A 176 10.58 -1.25 -2.70
C GLY A 176 10.52 -1.95 -4.05
N HIS A 177 9.88 -3.15 -4.14
CA HIS A 177 9.82 -3.87 -5.41
C HIS A 177 9.00 -3.12 -6.49
N VAL A 178 8.02 -2.34 -6.08
CA VAL A 178 7.25 -1.46 -6.99
C VAL A 178 8.08 -0.24 -7.36
N ALA A 179 8.78 0.35 -6.37
CA ALA A 179 9.63 1.53 -6.61
C ALA A 179 10.76 1.24 -7.61
N VAL A 180 11.42 0.07 -7.52
CA VAL A 180 12.43 -0.36 -8.49
C VAL A 180 11.87 -0.41 -9.91
N GLN A 181 10.73 -1.06 -10.11
CA GLN A 181 10.12 -1.22 -11.43
C GLN A 181 9.62 0.10 -12.00
N LEU A 182 8.97 0.95 -11.18
CA LEU A 182 8.52 2.28 -11.60
C LEU A 182 9.70 3.20 -11.93
N ALA A 183 10.78 3.18 -11.15
CA ALA A 183 11.97 3.96 -11.45
C ALA A 183 12.61 3.54 -12.79
N LYS A 184 12.64 2.24 -13.08
CA LYS A 184 13.05 1.72 -14.40
C LYS A 184 12.11 2.19 -15.50
N HIS A 185 10.80 2.13 -15.29
CA HIS A 185 9.81 2.64 -16.26
C HIS A 185 9.99 4.13 -16.54
N PHE A 186 10.38 4.95 -15.54
CA PHE A 186 10.69 6.37 -15.73
C PHE A 186 12.07 6.61 -16.40
N GLY A 187 12.83 5.54 -16.65
CA GLY A 187 14.08 5.58 -17.41
C GLY A 187 15.32 5.88 -16.57
N ALA A 188 15.24 5.78 -15.26
CA ALA A 188 16.38 5.90 -14.36
C ALA A 188 17.33 4.69 -14.48
N ASP A 189 18.60 4.90 -14.14
CA ASP A 189 19.59 3.85 -13.90
C ASP A 189 19.45 3.42 -12.43
N VAL A 190 18.82 2.25 -12.20
CA VAL A 190 18.32 1.86 -10.90
C VAL A 190 19.23 0.87 -10.21
N TYR A 191 19.54 1.16 -8.96
CA TYR A 191 20.28 0.33 -8.02
C TYR A 191 19.37 0.03 -6.83
N SER A 192 19.54 -1.13 -6.18
CA SER A 192 18.73 -1.44 -5.01
C SER A 192 19.47 -2.24 -3.96
N THR A 193 19.36 -1.81 -2.70
CA THR A 193 19.89 -2.57 -1.57
C THR A 193 18.95 -3.73 -1.23
N VAL A 194 19.50 -4.92 -1.14
CA VAL A 194 18.83 -6.18 -0.79
C VAL A 194 19.78 -7.08 -0.02
N ARG A 195 19.30 -8.22 0.49
CA ARG A 195 20.15 -9.29 0.99
C ARG A 195 20.71 -10.09 -0.19
N GLY A 196 21.88 -10.70 -0.02
CA GLY A 196 22.52 -11.48 -1.08
C GLY A 196 21.62 -12.56 -1.68
N GLU A 197 20.77 -13.20 -0.86
CA GLU A 197 19.81 -14.23 -1.29
C GLU A 197 18.69 -13.70 -2.20
N ASP A 198 18.45 -12.37 -2.21
CA ASP A 198 17.36 -11.73 -2.96
C ASP A 198 17.86 -10.95 -4.20
N MET A 199 19.15 -10.99 -4.50
CA MET A 199 19.75 -10.22 -5.60
C MET A 199 19.13 -10.53 -6.96
N ASP A 200 18.88 -11.81 -7.24
CA ASP A 200 18.28 -12.27 -8.50
C ASP A 200 16.91 -11.62 -8.78
N VAL A 201 16.14 -11.32 -7.73
CA VAL A 201 14.83 -10.66 -7.87
C VAL A 201 14.98 -9.25 -8.41
N VAL A 202 15.97 -8.50 -7.90
CA VAL A 202 16.25 -7.12 -8.35
C VAL A 202 16.80 -7.12 -9.77
N GLU A 203 17.66 -8.08 -10.12
CA GLU A 203 18.18 -8.25 -11.48
C GLU A 203 17.06 -8.53 -12.50
N GLN A 204 16.07 -9.35 -12.13
CA GLN A 204 14.90 -9.62 -12.98
C GLN A 204 14.09 -8.34 -13.27
N TYR A 205 14.09 -7.34 -12.40
CA TYR A 205 13.50 -6.03 -12.65
C TYR A 205 14.38 -5.12 -13.51
N GLY A 206 15.56 -5.58 -13.92
CA GLY A 206 16.53 -4.83 -14.71
C GLY A 206 17.24 -3.74 -13.92
N ALA A 207 17.36 -3.89 -12.61
CA ALA A 207 18.10 -3.02 -11.71
C ALA A 207 19.39 -3.72 -11.21
N THR A 208 20.35 -2.94 -10.73
CA THR A 208 21.60 -3.46 -10.17
C THR A 208 21.41 -3.69 -8.67
N PRO A 209 21.53 -4.96 -8.18
CA PRO A 209 21.44 -5.25 -6.76
C PRO A 209 22.73 -4.86 -6.02
N ILE A 210 22.57 -4.49 -4.75
CA ILE A 210 23.63 -4.17 -3.80
C ILE A 210 23.36 -4.99 -2.54
N ASP A 211 24.27 -5.86 -2.16
CA ASP A 211 24.14 -6.63 -0.90
C ASP A 211 24.58 -5.77 0.29
N PHE A 212 23.61 -5.18 0.98
CA PHE A 212 23.88 -4.31 2.14
C PHE A 212 24.46 -5.05 3.36
N MET A 213 24.54 -6.39 3.33
CA MET A 213 25.17 -7.17 4.38
C MET A 213 26.69 -7.27 4.19
N THR A 214 27.17 -7.06 2.98
CA THR A 214 28.59 -7.25 2.61
C THR A 214 29.24 -6.00 2.00
N GLU A 215 28.46 -5.05 1.48
CA GLU A 215 28.96 -3.79 0.92
C GLU A 215 28.58 -2.60 1.82
N SER A 216 29.56 -1.81 2.26
CA SER A 216 29.31 -0.56 2.96
C SER A 216 28.73 0.51 2.03
N VAL A 217 28.19 1.60 2.61
CA VAL A 217 27.69 2.74 1.80
C VAL A 217 28.81 3.32 0.95
N GLU A 218 29.99 3.51 1.51
CA GLU A 218 31.17 4.03 0.81
C GLU A 218 31.56 3.12 -0.37
N ASP A 219 31.56 1.79 -0.17
CA ASP A 219 31.92 0.80 -1.19
C ASP A 219 30.98 0.89 -2.42
N TYR A 220 29.67 0.84 -2.19
CA TYR A 220 28.74 0.86 -3.32
C TYR A 220 28.59 2.25 -3.96
N VAL A 221 28.79 3.33 -3.22
CA VAL A 221 28.85 4.68 -3.79
C VAL A 221 30.07 4.82 -4.69
N GLU A 222 31.25 4.41 -4.25
CA GLU A 222 32.45 4.41 -5.09
C GLU A 222 32.28 3.54 -6.33
N LYS A 223 31.84 2.29 -6.15
CA LYS A 223 31.69 1.30 -7.23
C LYS A 223 30.70 1.72 -8.32
N HIS A 224 29.57 2.31 -7.94
CA HIS A 224 28.48 2.58 -8.88
C HIS A 224 28.36 4.03 -9.33
N THR A 225 28.97 4.97 -8.59
CA THR A 225 28.87 6.41 -8.87
C THR A 225 30.23 7.11 -8.98
N SER A 226 31.33 6.36 -8.86
CA SER A 226 32.70 6.92 -8.77
C SER A 226 32.81 8.00 -7.69
N GLY A 227 32.21 7.73 -6.53
CA GLY A 227 32.21 8.59 -5.36
C GLY A 227 31.23 9.78 -5.40
N ALA A 228 30.51 10.00 -6.51
CA ALA A 228 29.61 11.16 -6.65
C ALA A 228 28.30 11.03 -5.82
N GLY A 229 27.86 9.81 -5.51
CA GLY A 229 26.58 9.53 -4.89
C GLY A 229 25.42 9.40 -5.88
N PHE A 230 24.23 9.07 -5.38
CA PHE A 230 23.01 8.88 -6.17
C PHE A 230 22.19 10.17 -6.25
N ASP A 231 21.65 10.47 -7.44
CA ASP A 231 20.86 11.69 -7.72
C ASP A 231 19.50 11.64 -6.99
N VAL A 232 18.90 10.45 -6.92
CA VAL A 232 17.64 10.21 -6.25
C VAL A 232 17.76 8.97 -5.38
N ILE A 233 17.23 9.05 -4.16
CA ILE A 233 17.11 7.91 -3.24
C ILE A 233 15.64 7.71 -2.87
N PHE A 234 15.16 6.49 -3.01
CA PHE A 234 13.86 6.08 -2.51
C PHE A 234 14.06 5.16 -1.29
N ASP A 235 13.82 5.69 -0.11
CA ASP A 235 13.99 4.95 1.14
C ASP A 235 12.66 4.41 1.67
N SER A 236 12.41 3.11 1.41
CA SER A 236 11.26 2.39 1.94
C SER A 236 11.53 1.69 3.28
N VAL A 237 12.76 1.77 3.78
CA VAL A 237 13.19 1.20 5.07
C VAL A 237 13.00 2.21 6.20
N GLY A 238 13.51 3.43 6.00
CA GLY A 238 13.40 4.51 6.97
C GLY A 238 14.14 4.27 8.29
N GLY A 239 13.76 4.98 9.33
CA GLY A 239 14.39 4.83 10.64
C GLY A 239 15.90 5.08 10.58
N ALA A 240 16.68 4.18 11.15
CA ALA A 240 18.15 4.27 11.16
C ALA A 240 18.78 4.28 9.76
N ASN A 241 18.09 3.75 8.74
CA ASN A 241 18.58 3.72 7.35
C ASN A 241 18.67 5.11 6.71
N MET A 242 17.98 6.11 7.26
CA MET A 242 18.07 7.49 6.75
C MET A 242 19.50 8.04 6.78
N ALA A 243 20.33 7.61 7.73
CA ALA A 243 21.76 7.98 7.76
C ALA A 243 22.49 7.44 6.52
N ASN A 244 22.24 6.19 6.15
CA ASN A 244 22.79 5.58 4.94
C ASN A 244 22.29 6.30 3.67
N SER A 245 21.04 6.72 3.65
CA SER A 245 20.48 7.52 2.55
C SER A 245 21.19 8.86 2.41
N PHE A 246 21.49 9.56 3.52
CA PHE A 246 22.26 10.82 3.47
C PHE A 246 23.69 10.60 2.98
N GLU A 247 24.34 9.52 3.42
CA GLU A 247 25.69 9.17 3.03
C GLU A 247 25.76 8.82 1.53
N ALA A 248 24.80 8.01 1.02
CA ALA A 248 24.76 7.58 -0.37
C ALA A 248 24.35 8.68 -1.36
N ALA A 249 23.78 9.79 -0.89
CA ALA A 249 23.25 10.86 -1.71
C ALA A 249 24.36 11.70 -2.36
N ALA A 250 24.17 12.07 -3.62
CA ALA A 250 24.96 13.11 -4.30
C ALA A 250 24.68 14.50 -3.73
N LEU A 251 25.49 15.50 -4.11
CA LEU A 251 25.20 16.90 -3.80
C LEU A 251 23.88 17.33 -4.46
N ASN A 252 23.00 17.99 -3.68
CA ASN A 252 21.66 18.44 -4.10
C ASN A 252 20.69 17.30 -4.48
N ALA A 253 20.97 16.07 -4.04
CA ALA A 253 20.12 14.91 -4.31
C ALA A 253 18.73 15.03 -3.67
N GLN A 254 17.80 14.24 -4.21
CA GLN A 254 16.41 14.13 -3.74
C GLN A 254 16.21 12.82 -3.02
N ILE A 255 15.65 12.83 -1.82
CA ILE A 255 15.36 11.64 -1.01
C ILE A 255 13.86 11.57 -0.75
N ALA A 256 13.19 10.53 -1.23
CA ALA A 256 11.83 10.19 -0.83
C ALA A 256 11.88 9.12 0.27
N THR A 257 11.23 9.36 1.41
CA THR A 257 11.13 8.39 2.51
C THR A 257 9.69 8.11 2.89
N THR A 258 9.37 6.85 3.15
CA THR A 258 8.01 6.40 3.51
C THR A 258 7.85 6.14 5.01
N VAL A 259 8.95 6.13 5.77
CA VAL A 259 8.96 5.90 7.22
C VAL A 259 9.79 6.98 7.90
N ALA A 260 9.13 8.08 8.28
CA ALA A 260 9.77 9.29 8.81
C ALA A 260 9.31 9.65 10.24
N LEU A 261 8.84 8.67 11.02
CA LEU A 261 8.49 8.85 12.43
C LEU A 261 9.75 8.70 13.31
N LEU A 262 10.65 9.68 13.25
CA LEU A 262 11.94 9.64 13.93
C LEU A 262 12.51 11.04 14.13
N GLU A 263 13.45 11.17 15.05
CA GLU A 263 14.34 12.32 15.15
C GLU A 263 15.58 12.11 14.28
N LEU A 264 15.95 13.10 13.49
CA LEU A 264 17.07 13.05 12.54
C LEU A 264 18.08 14.17 12.81
N ASP A 265 19.36 13.82 12.80
CA ASP A 265 20.43 14.79 12.60
C ASP A 265 20.52 15.15 11.10
N LEU A 266 20.21 16.40 10.78
CA LEU A 266 20.25 16.92 9.41
C LEU A 266 21.60 17.49 9.00
N THR A 267 22.64 17.36 9.81
CA THR A 267 23.96 17.95 9.54
C THR A 267 24.50 17.54 8.16
N GLN A 268 24.46 16.25 7.85
CA GLN A 268 24.92 15.74 6.55
C GLN A 268 24.02 16.20 5.39
N ALA A 269 22.70 16.20 5.62
CA ALA A 269 21.74 16.69 4.64
C ALA A 269 21.98 18.19 4.31
N HIS A 270 22.28 19.00 5.34
CA HIS A 270 22.62 20.41 5.20
C HIS A 270 23.86 20.60 4.32
N PHE A 271 24.96 19.91 4.62
CA PHE A 271 26.21 20.07 3.86
C PHE A 271 26.14 19.55 2.43
N LYS A 272 25.28 18.60 2.14
CA LYS A 272 25.02 18.11 0.78
C LYS A 272 23.87 18.82 0.06
N GLY A 273 23.14 19.74 0.73
CA GLY A 273 22.01 20.47 0.15
C GLY A 273 20.85 19.56 -0.24
N LEU A 274 20.56 18.51 0.54
CA LEU A 274 19.57 17.50 0.21
C LEU A 274 18.14 18.02 0.34
N SER A 275 17.25 17.54 -0.53
CA SER A 275 15.79 17.68 -0.37
C SER A 275 15.20 16.38 0.14
N ILE A 276 14.37 16.46 1.20
CA ILE A 276 13.74 15.30 1.81
C ILE A 276 12.23 15.39 1.59
N HIS A 277 11.65 14.40 0.94
CA HIS A 277 10.23 14.26 0.63
C HIS A 277 9.63 13.16 1.53
N VAL A 278 8.90 13.54 2.56
CA VAL A 278 8.15 12.60 3.39
C VAL A 278 6.89 12.18 2.63
N VAL A 279 6.75 10.89 2.38
CA VAL A 279 5.61 10.30 1.66
C VAL A 279 4.65 9.66 2.65
N PHE A 280 3.47 10.24 2.78
CA PHE A 280 2.38 9.69 3.58
C PHE A 280 1.10 9.67 2.74
N MET A 281 0.93 8.59 1.97
CA MET A 281 -0.13 8.45 0.97
C MET A 281 -1.54 8.42 1.57
N LEU A 282 -1.69 8.24 2.88
CA LEU A 282 -3.00 8.17 3.53
C LEU A 282 -3.69 9.54 3.71
N ILE A 283 -2.99 10.67 3.50
CA ILE A 283 -3.53 12.02 3.65
C ILE A 283 -4.87 12.21 2.91
N PRO A 284 -5.02 11.83 1.62
CA PRO A 284 -6.29 12.01 0.92
C PRO A 284 -7.45 11.22 1.52
N MET A 285 -7.19 10.04 2.08
CA MET A 285 -8.20 9.21 2.72
C MET A 285 -8.64 9.82 4.06
N LEU A 286 -7.68 10.27 4.87
CA LEU A 286 -7.92 10.83 6.22
C LEU A 286 -8.66 12.17 6.19
N HIS A 287 -8.35 13.02 5.19
CA HIS A 287 -8.85 14.40 5.15
C HIS A 287 -9.91 14.62 4.06
N ASP A 288 -10.34 13.57 3.36
CA ASP A 288 -11.24 13.68 2.18
C ASP A 288 -10.80 14.76 1.17
N HIS A 289 -9.50 14.89 0.98
CA HIS A 289 -8.92 15.90 0.11
C HIS A 289 -8.02 15.26 -0.96
N GLY A 290 -8.40 15.43 -2.22
CA GLY A 290 -7.60 14.89 -3.33
C GLY A 290 -7.69 13.37 -3.52
N ARG A 291 -8.70 12.66 -2.98
CA ARG A 291 -8.89 11.20 -3.14
C ARG A 291 -8.82 10.75 -4.60
N LYS A 292 -9.32 11.58 -5.53
CA LYS A 292 -9.27 11.27 -6.97
C LYS A 292 -7.84 11.03 -7.49
N THR A 293 -6.84 11.66 -6.89
CA THR A 293 -5.43 11.42 -7.26
C THR A 293 -5.03 9.95 -7.06
N HIS A 294 -5.57 9.27 -6.04
CA HIS A 294 -5.32 7.84 -5.84
C HIS A 294 -5.90 7.00 -6.98
N GLY A 295 -7.17 7.25 -7.37
CA GLY A 295 -7.77 6.57 -8.52
C GLY A 295 -7.01 6.83 -9.83
N ASP A 296 -6.53 8.06 -10.04
CA ASP A 296 -5.75 8.42 -11.22
C ASP A 296 -4.37 7.72 -11.22
N ILE A 297 -3.70 7.61 -10.07
CA ILE A 297 -2.44 6.85 -9.93
C ILE A 297 -2.69 5.36 -10.18
N LEU A 298 -3.72 4.78 -9.56
CA LEU A 298 -4.07 3.38 -9.78
C LEU A 298 -4.35 3.09 -11.27
N SER A 299 -5.05 3.98 -11.97
CA SER A 299 -5.28 3.84 -13.40
C SER A 299 -3.97 3.82 -14.18
N GLN A 300 -3.00 4.70 -13.86
CA GLN A 300 -1.68 4.70 -14.47
C GLN A 300 -0.88 3.42 -14.14
N LEU A 301 -0.96 2.94 -12.89
CA LEU A 301 -0.31 1.68 -12.49
C LEU A 301 -0.91 0.49 -13.26
N ALA A 302 -2.21 0.51 -13.52
CA ALA A 302 -2.86 -0.52 -14.33
C ALA A 302 -2.33 -0.51 -15.78
N ASP A 303 -2.20 0.65 -16.39
CA ASP A 303 -1.64 0.79 -17.73
C ASP A 303 -0.17 0.31 -17.80
N ILE A 304 0.63 0.65 -16.78
CA ILE A 304 2.04 0.23 -16.67
C ILE A 304 2.14 -1.30 -16.51
N ALA A 305 1.27 -1.89 -15.70
CA ALA A 305 1.21 -3.34 -15.50
C ALA A 305 0.75 -4.08 -16.78
N ASP A 306 -0.28 -3.57 -17.45
CA ASP A 306 -0.78 -4.14 -18.71
C ASP A 306 0.24 -4.03 -19.86
N ALA A 307 1.14 -3.02 -19.79
CA ALA A 307 2.27 -2.91 -20.70
C ALA A 307 3.46 -3.84 -20.34
N GLY A 308 3.37 -4.59 -19.23
CA GLY A 308 4.41 -5.52 -18.77
C GLY A 308 5.58 -4.88 -18.02
N HIS A 309 5.43 -3.61 -17.60
CA HIS A 309 6.49 -2.88 -16.89
C HIS A 309 6.33 -2.89 -15.36
N LEU A 310 5.26 -3.46 -14.84
CA LEU A 310 5.01 -3.61 -13.42
C LEU A 310 4.36 -4.96 -13.12
N LYS A 311 5.03 -5.76 -12.29
CA LYS A 311 4.51 -7.03 -11.78
C LYS A 311 4.71 -7.07 -10.26
N PRO A 312 3.66 -7.30 -9.46
CA PRO A 312 3.81 -7.41 -8.03
C PRO A 312 4.60 -8.65 -7.62
N LEU A 313 5.45 -8.51 -6.61
CA LEU A 313 6.10 -9.61 -5.92
C LEU A 313 5.19 -10.09 -4.81
N LEU A 314 4.77 -11.33 -4.86
CA LEU A 314 3.95 -11.95 -3.81
C LEU A 314 4.83 -12.82 -2.91
N ASP A 315 4.60 -12.72 -1.59
CA ASP A 315 5.15 -13.69 -0.64
C ASP A 315 4.59 -15.09 -0.95
N GLY A 316 5.41 -16.12 -0.83
CA GLY A 316 5.00 -17.49 -1.14
C GLY A 316 4.00 -18.12 -0.16
N SER A 317 3.58 -17.39 0.89
CA SER A 317 2.56 -17.84 1.83
C SER A 317 1.14 -17.58 1.30
N HIS A 318 0.21 -18.44 1.66
CA HIS A 318 -1.20 -18.32 1.31
C HIS A 318 -2.04 -18.26 2.58
N PHE A 319 -2.96 -17.32 2.64
CA PHE A 319 -3.86 -17.13 3.78
C PHE A 319 -5.30 -16.91 3.29
N GLU A 320 -6.24 -17.53 3.98
CA GLU A 320 -7.66 -17.24 3.87
C GLU A 320 -8.07 -16.11 4.84
N LEU A 321 -9.23 -15.51 4.63
CA LEU A 321 -9.73 -14.42 5.48
C LEU A 321 -9.73 -14.79 6.98
N SER A 322 -10.06 -16.03 7.33
CA SER A 322 -10.03 -16.53 8.71
C SER A 322 -8.62 -16.61 9.31
N GLU A 323 -7.58 -16.56 8.49
CA GLU A 323 -6.17 -16.68 8.88
C GLU A 323 -5.45 -15.33 8.95
N VAL A 324 -6.19 -14.22 8.96
CA VAL A 324 -5.63 -12.85 8.99
C VAL A 324 -4.59 -12.65 10.09
N ALA A 325 -4.76 -13.26 11.26
CA ALA A 325 -3.78 -13.18 12.35
C ALA A 325 -2.41 -13.76 11.95
N SER A 326 -2.42 -14.88 11.22
CA SER A 326 -1.20 -15.51 10.69
C SER A 326 -0.56 -14.67 9.59
N ALA A 327 -1.36 -14.05 8.72
CA ALA A 327 -0.87 -13.13 7.69
C ALA A 327 -0.15 -11.92 8.32
N TYR A 328 -0.72 -11.32 9.36
CA TYR A 328 -0.10 -10.22 10.11
C TYR A 328 1.19 -10.67 10.81
N ALA A 329 1.18 -11.86 11.43
CA ALA A 329 2.38 -12.43 12.06
C ALA A 329 3.50 -12.70 11.03
N ARG A 330 3.15 -13.17 9.83
CA ARG A 330 4.10 -13.34 8.73
C ARG A 330 4.79 -12.03 8.37
N LEU A 331 4.04 -10.92 8.24
CA LEU A 331 4.60 -9.60 7.94
C LEU A 331 5.54 -9.14 9.06
N THR A 332 5.08 -9.20 10.30
CA THR A 332 5.86 -8.71 11.46
C THR A 332 7.08 -9.58 11.79
N SER A 333 7.16 -10.80 11.24
CA SER A 333 8.35 -11.66 11.39
C SER A 333 9.59 -11.14 10.68
N GLY A 334 9.46 -10.16 9.77
CA GLY A 334 10.55 -9.63 8.94
C GLY A 334 11.10 -10.63 7.89
N LYS A 335 10.42 -11.76 7.67
CA LYS A 335 10.81 -12.81 6.71
C LYS A 335 10.02 -12.80 5.41
N ALA A 336 9.01 -11.92 5.32
CA ALA A 336 8.21 -11.77 4.11
C ALA A 336 9.00 -11.03 3.03
N ILE A 337 8.86 -11.44 1.78
CA ILE A 337 9.30 -10.71 0.60
C ILE A 337 8.07 -10.26 -0.19
N GLY A 338 8.10 -9.06 -0.76
CA GLY A 338 6.95 -8.53 -1.49
C GLY A 338 5.71 -8.35 -0.61
N LYS A 339 4.57 -8.82 -1.10
CA LYS A 339 3.25 -8.61 -0.49
C LYS A 339 2.59 -9.91 -0.04
N ILE A 340 2.02 -9.88 1.14
CA ILE A 340 1.22 -10.96 1.71
C ILE A 340 -0.23 -10.76 1.30
N ILE A 341 -0.85 -11.80 0.74
CA ILE A 341 -2.21 -11.80 0.22
C ILE A 341 -3.13 -12.64 1.12
N ILE A 342 -4.37 -12.18 1.22
CA ILE A 342 -5.47 -12.89 1.89
C ILE A 342 -6.57 -13.11 0.84
N SER A 343 -6.97 -14.37 0.65
CA SER A 343 -8.09 -14.78 -0.20
C SER A 343 -9.42 -14.63 0.55
N HIS A 344 -10.51 -14.30 -0.16
CA HIS A 344 -11.86 -14.09 0.38
C HIS A 344 -12.87 -15.05 -0.19
#